data_111a0555e868c7de86f74337c2561318
#
_entry.id   111a0555e868c7de86f74337c2561318
#
_cell.length_a   1.000
_cell.length_b   1.000
_cell.length_c   1.000
_cell.angle_alpha   90.00
_cell.angle_beta   90.00
_cell.angle_gamma   90.00
#
_symmetry.space_group_name_H-M   'P 1'
#
loop_
_entity.id
_entity.type
_entity.pdbx_description
1 polymer ?
#
loop_
_entity_poly.entity_id
_entity_poly.type
_entity_poly.pdbx_seq_one_letter_code
_entity_poly.pdbx_strand_id
1 'polypeptide(L)'
;LWTRLTNPAARPIYSQLERLQQEVGEARADTIVNQTRNLCLYPNVYVMDQFSTQIRVLRPISVNKTEVSIYCFAPKSESAENRQKRLRQYEDFFNVSGMGTPDDLEELRGCQQGYEARDMRWNDMSRGAAHWMEGPDDYAKGVGMDTVASGIKPEDEGLYVHHHKHWVEEMLNAIELERASHIPVVQKD
;
A
#
# COMPACT_ATOMS: atom_id res chain seq x y z
N LEU A 1 5.13 -1.41 2.80
CA LEU A 1 5.71 -0.13 3.20
C LEU A 1 5.25 0.27 4.59
N TRP A 2 6.16 0.64 5.47
CA TRP A 2 5.87 1.24 6.79
C TRP A 2 6.92 2.29 7.14
N THR A 3 6.54 3.22 7.99
CA THR A 3 7.42 4.26 8.51
C THR A 3 7.03 4.66 9.93
N ARG A 4 8.01 5.10 10.71
CA ARG A 4 7.78 5.54 12.08
C ARG A 4 7.06 6.90 12.11
N LEU A 5 6.06 7.01 12.95
CA LEU A 5 5.31 8.25 13.15
C LEU A 5 6.09 9.24 14.04
N THR A 6 5.99 10.52 13.72
CA THR A 6 6.50 11.61 14.57
C THR A 6 5.64 11.83 15.81
N ASN A 7 4.34 11.60 15.72
CA ASN A 7 3.39 11.72 16.83
C ASN A 7 2.45 10.51 16.89
N PRO A 8 2.89 9.35 17.38
CA PRO A 8 2.05 8.16 17.49
C PRO A 8 0.86 8.34 18.45
N ALA A 9 0.95 9.26 19.44
CA ALA A 9 -0.14 9.54 20.38
C ALA A 9 -1.40 10.10 19.68
N ALA A 10 -1.26 10.62 18.46
CA ALA A 10 -2.41 11.04 17.66
C ALA A 10 -3.29 9.87 17.21
N ARG A 11 -2.79 8.64 17.21
CA ARG A 11 -3.53 7.45 16.76
C ARG A 11 -4.47 6.91 17.85
N PRO A 12 -5.69 6.48 17.47
CA PRO A 12 -6.62 5.83 18.42
C PRO A 12 -6.03 4.61 19.13
N ILE A 13 -5.17 3.85 18.44
CA ILE A 13 -4.54 2.64 18.99
C ILE A 13 -3.51 2.93 20.10
N TYR A 14 -3.01 4.15 20.21
CA TYR A 14 -1.97 4.52 21.17
C TYR A 14 -2.34 4.21 22.62
N SER A 15 -3.61 4.35 22.98
CA SER A 15 -4.12 4.02 24.32
C SER A 15 -3.99 2.53 24.69
N GLN A 16 -3.66 1.67 23.73
CA GLN A 16 -3.49 0.23 23.94
C GLN A 16 -2.02 -0.21 24.02
N LEU A 17 -1.07 0.73 24.00
CA LEU A 17 0.37 0.41 23.89
C LEU A 17 0.82 -0.53 25.01
N GLU A 18 0.55 -0.21 26.28
CA GLU A 18 0.96 -1.03 27.43
C GLU A 18 0.37 -2.44 27.38
N ARG A 19 -0.91 -2.55 27.05
CA ARG A 19 -1.58 -3.85 26.88
C ARG A 19 -0.94 -4.66 25.77
N LEU A 20 -0.67 -4.04 24.63
CA LEU A 20 -0.04 -4.72 23.48
C LEU A 20 1.39 -5.16 23.79
N GLN A 21 2.16 -4.37 24.56
CA GLN A 21 3.50 -4.77 24.98
C GLN A 21 3.46 -6.06 25.82
N GLN A 22 2.45 -6.18 26.68
CA GLN A 22 2.26 -7.41 27.48
C GLN A 22 1.78 -8.61 26.66
N GLU A 23 0.90 -8.38 25.68
CA GLU A 23 0.28 -9.46 24.88
C GLU A 23 1.18 -9.98 23.75
N VAL A 24 1.89 -9.08 23.05
CA VAL A 24 2.65 -9.43 21.82
C VAL A 24 4.13 -9.11 21.88
N GLY A 25 4.61 -8.56 23.00
CA GLY A 25 5.98 -8.11 23.20
C GLY A 25 6.29 -6.73 22.64
N GLU A 26 7.38 -6.13 23.11
CA GLU A 26 7.74 -4.74 22.82
C GLU A 26 7.91 -4.45 21.32
N ALA A 27 8.63 -5.30 20.59
CA ALA A 27 8.92 -5.09 19.18
C ALA A 27 7.64 -5.06 18.30
N ARG A 28 6.72 -6.01 18.55
CA ARG A 28 5.45 -6.04 17.82
C ARG A 28 4.52 -4.92 18.25
N ALA A 29 4.45 -4.59 19.52
CA ALA A 29 3.67 -3.45 20.01
C ALA A 29 4.16 -2.13 19.41
N ASP A 30 5.48 -1.92 19.34
CA ASP A 30 6.09 -0.77 18.66
C ASP A 30 5.66 -0.68 17.21
N THR A 31 5.73 -1.80 16.47
CA THR A 31 5.26 -1.86 15.07
C THR A 31 3.79 -1.49 14.93
N ILE A 32 2.93 -2.04 15.80
CA ILE A 32 1.48 -1.81 15.73
C ILE A 32 1.13 -0.35 16.04
N VAL A 33 1.76 0.24 17.05
CA VAL A 33 1.34 1.54 17.59
C VAL A 33 2.11 2.71 17.00
N ASN A 34 3.43 2.57 16.84
CA ASN A 34 4.32 3.67 16.52
C ASN A 34 4.66 3.80 15.03
N GLN A 35 4.18 2.87 14.19
CA GLN A 35 4.47 2.88 12.77
C GLN A 35 3.21 2.89 11.92
N THR A 36 3.29 3.54 10.76
CA THR A 36 2.26 3.42 9.71
C THR A 36 2.59 2.24 8.81
N ARG A 37 1.57 1.67 8.20
CA ARG A 37 1.72 0.55 7.27
C ARG A 37 0.81 0.73 6.08
N ASN A 38 1.38 0.48 4.90
CA ASN A 38 0.63 0.30 3.66
C ASN A 38 1.03 -1.05 3.07
N LEU A 39 0.08 -1.95 3.00
CA LEU A 39 0.25 -3.29 2.46
C LEU A 39 -0.53 -3.39 1.16
N CYS A 40 0.15 -3.74 0.08
CA CYS A 40 -0.49 -4.16 -1.16
C CYS A 40 -0.65 -5.69 -1.13
N LEU A 41 -1.88 -6.15 -1.16
CA LEU A 41 -2.21 -7.53 -1.46
C LEU A 41 -2.46 -7.60 -2.98
N TYR A 42 -1.41 -7.99 -3.69
CA TYR A 42 -1.42 -8.05 -5.14
C TYR A 42 -2.61 -8.89 -5.65
N PRO A 43 -3.30 -8.49 -6.75
CA PRO A 43 -2.93 -7.34 -7.58
C PRO A 43 -3.64 -6.02 -7.21
N ASN A 44 -4.70 -6.00 -6.41
CA ASN A 44 -5.64 -4.89 -6.41
C ASN A 44 -6.26 -4.52 -5.05
N VAL A 45 -5.74 -5.05 -3.94
CA VAL A 45 -6.22 -4.71 -2.59
C VAL A 45 -5.12 -4.05 -1.80
N TYR A 46 -5.45 -2.93 -1.16
CA TYR A 46 -4.53 -2.21 -0.28
C TYR A 46 -5.12 -2.13 1.12
N VAL A 47 -4.32 -2.51 2.10
CA VAL A 47 -4.64 -2.36 3.53
C VAL A 47 -3.74 -1.27 4.08
N MET A 48 -4.36 -0.20 4.53
CA MET A 48 -3.67 0.98 5.03
C MET A 48 -3.95 1.19 6.51
N ASP A 49 -2.90 1.39 7.28
CA ASP A 49 -2.95 1.72 8.69
C ASP A 49 -2.06 2.92 8.96
N GLN A 50 -2.61 4.10 8.71
CA GLN A 50 -1.95 5.39 8.90
C GLN A 50 -2.67 6.20 9.99
N PHE A 51 -3.31 7.32 9.61
CA PHE A 51 -4.14 8.12 10.52
C PHE A 51 -5.44 7.39 10.86
N SER A 52 -6.05 6.78 9.86
CA SER A 52 -7.15 5.84 10.00
C SER A 52 -6.80 4.51 9.36
N THR A 53 -7.63 3.52 9.58
CA THR A 53 -7.48 2.20 8.96
C THR A 53 -8.44 2.07 7.78
N GLN A 54 -7.91 1.63 6.63
CA GLN A 54 -8.66 1.54 5.39
C GLN A 54 -8.33 0.25 4.65
N ILE A 55 -9.32 -0.25 3.92
CA ILE A 55 -9.13 -1.20 2.83
C ILE A 55 -9.54 -0.47 1.55
N ARG A 56 -8.67 -0.49 0.55
CA ARG A 56 -8.96 0.01 -0.79
C ARG A 56 -8.95 -1.16 -1.76
N VAL A 57 -10.00 -1.24 -2.57
CA VAL A 57 -10.13 -2.26 -3.62
C VAL A 57 -10.17 -1.55 -4.96
N LEU A 58 -9.20 -1.85 -5.82
CA LEU A 58 -9.10 -1.28 -7.16
C LEU A 58 -9.72 -2.24 -8.17
N ARG A 59 -10.68 -1.74 -8.93
CA ARG A 59 -11.34 -2.50 -10.00
C ARG A 59 -11.13 -1.81 -11.33
N PRO A 60 -10.28 -2.35 -12.22
CA PRO A 60 -10.14 -1.82 -13.57
C PRO A 60 -11.45 -2.02 -14.34
N ILE A 61 -11.97 -0.95 -14.93
CA ILE A 61 -13.19 -0.96 -15.72
C ILE A 61 -12.85 -0.92 -17.21
N SER A 62 -11.87 -0.12 -17.58
CA SER A 62 -11.32 -0.02 -18.94
C SER A 62 -9.87 0.43 -18.86
N VAL A 63 -9.21 0.55 -20.01
CA VAL A 63 -7.80 0.98 -20.12
C VAL A 63 -7.52 2.29 -19.37
N ASN A 64 -8.46 3.21 -19.35
CA ASN A 64 -8.30 4.53 -18.75
C ASN A 64 -9.29 4.81 -17.61
N LYS A 65 -9.90 3.76 -17.05
CA LYS A 65 -10.87 3.93 -15.96
C LYS A 65 -10.74 2.83 -14.92
N THR A 66 -10.45 3.24 -13.69
CA THR A 66 -10.41 2.37 -12.52
C THR A 66 -11.40 2.86 -11.47
N GLU A 67 -12.18 1.97 -10.92
CA GLU A 67 -13.02 2.23 -9.75
C GLU A 67 -12.24 1.88 -8.49
N VAL A 68 -12.26 2.78 -7.50
CA VAL A 68 -11.65 2.54 -6.21
C VAL A 68 -12.72 2.55 -5.12
N SER A 69 -12.95 1.40 -4.50
CA SER A 69 -13.82 1.28 -3.33
C SER A 69 -12.99 1.42 -2.06
N ILE A 70 -13.37 2.33 -1.17
CA ILE A 70 -12.65 2.60 0.08
C ILE A 70 -13.56 2.28 1.26
N TYR A 71 -13.03 1.47 2.18
CA TYR A 71 -13.71 1.09 3.41
C TYR A 71 -12.88 1.54 4.61
N CYS A 72 -13.40 2.46 5.40
CA CYS A 72 -12.83 2.77 6.72
C CYS A 72 -13.34 1.74 7.73
N PHE A 73 -12.45 1.12 8.49
CA PHE A 73 -12.82 0.12 9.48
C PHE A 73 -12.21 0.40 10.84
N ALA A 74 -12.79 -0.19 11.88
CA ALA A 74 -12.33 -0.04 13.24
C ALA A 74 -12.54 -1.33 14.04
N PRO A 75 -11.71 -1.61 15.05
CA PRO A 75 -11.96 -2.71 15.98
C PRO A 75 -13.34 -2.61 16.62
N LYS A 76 -14.04 -3.75 16.77
CA LYS A 76 -15.36 -3.78 17.41
C LYS A 76 -15.32 -3.29 18.87
N SER A 77 -14.22 -3.60 19.57
CA SER A 77 -13.98 -3.23 20.97
C SER A 77 -13.43 -1.82 21.17
N GLU A 78 -13.27 -1.03 20.09
CA GLU A 78 -12.77 0.34 20.19
C GLU A 78 -13.77 1.21 20.95
N SER A 79 -13.28 2.07 21.87
CA SER A 79 -14.13 3.01 22.59
C SER A 79 -14.81 4.01 21.63
N ALA A 80 -15.96 4.56 22.06
CA ALA A 80 -16.70 5.54 21.27
C ALA A 80 -15.84 6.79 20.96
N GLU A 81 -15.03 7.23 21.89
CA GLU A 81 -14.12 8.36 21.74
C GLU A 81 -13.04 8.07 20.67
N ASN A 82 -12.36 6.92 20.77
CA ASN A 82 -11.34 6.53 19.80
C ASN A 82 -11.94 6.32 18.40
N ARG A 83 -13.15 5.78 18.33
CA ARG A 83 -13.89 5.63 17.07
C ARG A 83 -14.22 6.98 16.44
N GLN A 84 -14.70 7.91 17.21
CA GLN A 84 -14.96 9.27 16.73
C GLN A 84 -13.69 9.94 16.22
N LYS A 85 -12.58 9.81 16.95
CA LYS A 85 -11.26 10.31 16.51
C LYS A 85 -10.82 9.68 15.19
N ARG A 86 -10.97 8.37 15.06
CA ARG A 86 -10.63 7.63 13.81
C ARG A 86 -11.47 8.10 12.64
N LEU A 87 -12.77 8.20 12.80
CA LEU A 87 -13.68 8.66 11.76
C LEU A 87 -13.35 10.11 11.35
N ARG A 88 -13.09 10.97 12.31
CA ARG A 88 -12.69 12.35 12.03
C ARG A 88 -11.40 12.43 11.23
N GLN A 89 -10.38 11.65 11.62
CA GLN A 89 -9.11 11.58 10.87
C GLN A 89 -9.30 11.05 9.44
N TYR A 90 -10.22 10.09 9.26
CA TYR A 90 -10.57 9.60 7.93
C TYR A 90 -11.27 10.67 7.09
N GLU A 91 -12.27 11.33 7.63
CA GLU A 91 -13.03 12.37 6.95
C GLU A 91 -12.17 13.56 6.54
N ASP A 92 -11.30 14.01 7.44
CA ASP A 92 -10.45 15.18 7.19
C ASP A 92 -9.35 14.93 6.15
N PHE A 93 -8.90 13.69 5.97
CA PHE A 93 -7.76 13.40 5.09
C PHE A 93 -8.11 12.49 3.92
N PHE A 94 -8.72 11.34 4.16
CA PHE A 94 -8.89 10.29 3.14
C PHE A 94 -10.27 10.23 2.50
N ASN A 95 -11.25 10.96 3.00
CA ASN A 95 -12.55 11.04 2.35
C ASN A 95 -12.42 11.77 1.01
N VAL A 96 -13.40 11.64 0.14
CA VAL A 96 -13.43 12.26 -1.22
C VAL A 96 -13.16 13.77 -1.17
N SER A 97 -13.65 14.45 -0.14
CA SER A 97 -13.42 15.87 0.10
C SER A 97 -12.34 16.19 1.13
N GLY A 98 -11.55 15.18 1.54
CA GLY A 98 -10.46 15.35 2.49
C GLY A 98 -9.25 16.05 1.88
N MET A 99 -8.22 16.24 2.69
CA MET A 99 -7.00 16.95 2.25
C MET A 99 -6.15 16.16 1.26
N GLY A 100 -6.13 14.81 1.34
CA GLY A 100 -5.22 13.99 0.54
C GLY A 100 -5.85 13.38 -0.71
N THR A 101 -7.10 12.97 -0.65
CA THR A 101 -7.73 12.22 -1.76
C THR A 101 -7.87 13.03 -3.06
N PRO A 102 -8.24 14.31 -3.06
CA PRO A 102 -8.30 15.10 -4.29
C PRO A 102 -6.95 15.23 -4.99
N ASP A 103 -5.87 15.41 -4.24
CA ASP A 103 -4.52 15.50 -4.77
C ASP A 103 -4.09 14.16 -5.37
N ASP A 104 -4.31 13.06 -4.66
CA ASP A 104 -4.05 11.70 -5.17
C ASP A 104 -4.78 11.43 -6.49
N LEU A 105 -6.04 11.85 -6.61
CA LEU A 105 -6.83 11.65 -7.82
C LEU A 105 -6.28 12.43 -9.02
N GLU A 106 -5.80 13.64 -8.81
CA GLU A 106 -5.20 14.44 -9.87
C GLU A 106 -3.85 13.86 -10.31
N GLU A 107 -3.01 13.44 -9.38
CA GLU A 107 -1.75 12.78 -9.68
C GLU A 107 -1.96 11.45 -10.44
N LEU A 108 -2.94 10.65 -10.06
CA LEU A 108 -3.28 9.42 -10.78
C LEU A 108 -3.77 9.69 -12.22
N ARG A 109 -4.53 10.77 -12.44
CA ARG A 109 -4.92 11.21 -13.78
C ARG A 109 -3.73 11.67 -14.61
N GLY A 110 -2.83 12.45 -14.00
CA GLY A 110 -1.60 12.89 -14.63
C GLY A 110 -0.72 11.71 -15.06
N CYS A 111 -0.58 10.71 -14.20
CA CYS A 111 0.13 9.46 -14.53
C CYS A 111 -0.52 8.75 -15.72
N GLN A 112 -1.85 8.61 -15.74
CA GLN A 112 -2.57 7.97 -16.85
C GLN A 112 -2.32 8.70 -18.17
N GLN A 113 -2.40 10.04 -18.17
CA GLN A 113 -2.11 10.86 -19.36
C GLN A 113 -0.64 10.70 -19.80
N GLY A 114 0.29 10.65 -18.86
CA GLY A 114 1.70 10.41 -19.14
C GLY A 114 1.94 9.06 -19.83
N TYR A 115 1.26 8.00 -19.41
CA TYR A 115 1.37 6.69 -20.04
C TYR A 115 0.73 6.60 -21.43
N GLU A 116 -0.21 7.48 -21.76
CA GLU A 116 -0.77 7.59 -23.10
C GLU A 116 0.18 8.31 -24.07
N ALA A 117 1.17 9.04 -23.58
CA ALA A 117 2.17 9.72 -24.39
C ALA A 117 3.11 8.70 -25.07
N ARG A 118 3.29 8.85 -26.39
CA ARG A 118 4.09 7.90 -27.20
C ARG A 118 5.58 8.20 -27.23
N ASP A 119 5.97 9.40 -26.83
CA ASP A 119 7.35 9.88 -26.95
C ASP A 119 8.25 9.41 -25.79
N MET A 120 7.65 9.11 -24.64
CA MET A 120 8.36 8.60 -23.47
C MET A 120 8.05 7.11 -23.28
N ARG A 121 9.08 6.26 -23.49
CA ARG A 121 8.94 4.79 -23.39
C ARG A 121 9.42 4.22 -22.07
N TRP A 122 10.15 5.00 -21.28
CA TRP A 122 10.87 4.52 -20.12
C TRP A 122 10.62 5.44 -18.92
N ASN A 123 10.41 4.85 -17.77
CA ASN A 123 10.42 5.53 -16.47
C ASN A 123 11.72 5.19 -15.75
N ASP A 124 12.36 6.20 -15.16
CA ASP A 124 13.49 5.98 -14.29
C ASP A 124 13.00 5.63 -12.88
N MET A 125 13.27 4.41 -12.45
CA MET A 125 12.96 3.91 -11.10
C MET A 125 14.23 3.66 -10.28
N SER A 126 15.32 4.38 -10.57
CA SER A 126 16.60 4.19 -9.88
C SER A 126 16.72 4.95 -8.57
N ARG A 127 15.75 5.80 -8.22
CA ARG A 127 15.82 6.56 -6.97
C ARG A 127 15.93 5.62 -5.78
N GLY A 128 16.97 5.85 -4.96
CA GLY A 128 17.25 5.06 -3.78
C GLY A 128 17.92 3.71 -4.06
N ALA A 129 18.27 3.38 -5.32
CA ALA A 129 18.83 2.07 -5.68
C ALA A 129 20.08 1.68 -4.88
N ALA A 130 20.89 2.66 -4.46
CA ALA A 130 22.06 2.41 -3.61
C ALA A 130 21.72 1.92 -2.18
N HIS A 131 20.47 2.06 -1.77
CA HIS A 131 20.00 1.71 -0.44
C HIS A 131 19.13 0.44 -0.42
N TRP A 132 18.82 -0.12 -1.59
CA TRP A 132 18.07 -1.38 -1.66
C TRP A 132 18.97 -2.54 -1.26
N MET A 133 18.40 -3.46 -0.52
CA MET A 133 19.06 -4.68 -0.08
C MET A 133 18.18 -5.88 -0.39
N GLU A 134 18.79 -7.00 -0.76
CA GLU A 134 18.10 -8.27 -0.91
C GLU A 134 17.79 -8.86 0.48
N GLY A 135 16.61 -9.42 0.61
CA GLY A 135 16.16 -10.03 1.84
C GLY A 135 15.68 -9.05 2.91
N PRO A 136 15.41 -9.57 4.12
CA PRO A 136 14.92 -8.80 5.24
C PRO A 136 16.03 -7.96 5.88
N ASP A 137 15.72 -6.70 6.17
CA ASP A 137 16.52 -5.85 7.04
C ASP A 137 16.43 -6.30 8.51
N ASP A 138 17.20 -5.66 9.39
CA ASP A 138 17.22 -6.03 10.81
C ASP A 138 15.88 -5.81 11.50
N TYR A 139 15.11 -4.83 11.03
CA TYR A 139 13.78 -4.60 11.54
C TYR A 139 12.81 -5.72 11.14
N ALA A 140 12.76 -6.09 9.88
CA ALA A 140 11.96 -7.19 9.38
C ALA A 140 12.29 -8.51 10.11
N LYS A 141 13.59 -8.81 10.29
CA LYS A 141 14.06 -9.95 11.10
C LYS A 141 13.54 -9.88 12.54
N GLY A 142 13.62 -8.71 13.17
CA GLY A 142 13.17 -8.49 14.56
C GLY A 142 11.67 -8.75 14.78
N VAL A 143 10.85 -8.57 13.77
CA VAL A 143 9.40 -8.84 13.82
C VAL A 143 9.00 -10.16 13.13
N GLY A 144 9.99 -10.93 12.67
CA GLY A 144 9.77 -12.25 12.07
C GLY A 144 9.18 -12.18 10.65
N MET A 145 9.50 -11.16 9.88
CA MET A 145 9.10 -11.04 8.49
C MET A 145 10.24 -11.44 7.56
N ASP A 146 9.93 -12.33 6.63
CA ASP A 146 10.83 -12.73 5.55
C ASP A 146 10.45 -11.94 4.28
N THR A 147 11.29 -10.98 3.90
CA THR A 147 11.07 -10.11 2.75
C THR A 147 12.02 -10.45 1.62
N VAL A 148 11.57 -10.32 0.38
CA VAL A 148 12.41 -10.50 -0.81
C VAL A 148 13.43 -9.37 -0.94
N ALA A 149 13.01 -8.17 -0.56
CA ALA A 149 13.87 -6.98 -0.57
C ALA A 149 13.43 -6.00 0.52
N SER A 150 14.35 -5.16 0.94
CA SER A 150 14.14 -4.09 1.90
C SER A 150 14.75 -2.80 1.39
N GLY A 151 14.19 -1.65 1.80
CA GLY A 151 14.69 -0.32 1.47
C GLY A 151 14.64 0.57 2.70
N ILE A 152 15.48 1.60 2.73
CA ILE A 152 15.65 2.46 3.91
C ILE A 152 14.57 3.53 4.01
N LYS A 153 14.11 4.04 2.85
CA LYS A 153 13.20 5.19 2.79
C LYS A 153 11.92 4.85 2.05
N PRO A 154 10.77 5.34 2.51
CA PRO A 154 9.49 5.14 1.82
C PRO A 154 9.43 5.82 0.44
N GLU A 155 10.30 6.81 0.18
CA GLU A 155 10.41 7.51 -1.09
C GLU A 155 11.24 6.77 -2.14
N ASP A 156 11.95 5.70 -1.75
CA ASP A 156 12.78 4.90 -2.67
C ASP A 156 11.89 4.07 -3.60
N GLU A 157 12.30 3.95 -4.87
CA GLU A 157 11.51 3.29 -5.92
C GLU A 157 11.54 1.75 -5.85
N GLY A 158 12.32 1.15 -4.96
CA GLY A 158 12.49 -0.30 -4.84
C GLY A 158 11.19 -1.07 -4.69
N LEU A 159 10.24 -0.53 -3.95
CA LEU A 159 8.90 -1.10 -3.80
C LEU A 159 8.20 -1.28 -5.15
N TYR A 160 8.25 -0.27 -6.01
CA TYR A 160 7.60 -0.29 -7.33
C TYR A 160 8.33 -1.18 -8.32
N VAL A 161 9.67 -1.22 -8.25
CA VAL A 161 10.47 -2.13 -9.09
C VAL A 161 10.08 -3.58 -8.83
N HIS A 162 10.00 -4.00 -7.58
CA HIS A 162 9.59 -5.37 -7.23
C HIS A 162 8.13 -5.67 -7.60
N HIS A 163 7.24 -4.70 -7.45
CA HIS A 163 5.85 -4.82 -7.90
C HIS A 163 5.76 -5.05 -9.41
N HIS A 164 6.50 -4.27 -10.22
CA HIS A 164 6.52 -4.43 -11.67
C HIS A 164 7.18 -5.74 -12.12
N LYS A 165 8.25 -6.19 -11.46
CA LYS A 165 8.85 -7.50 -11.73
C LYS A 165 7.83 -8.63 -11.53
N HIS A 166 7.13 -8.62 -10.41
CA HIS A 166 6.09 -9.60 -10.13
C HIS A 166 4.97 -9.56 -11.17
N TRP A 167 4.52 -8.35 -11.54
CA TRP A 167 3.52 -8.21 -12.61
C TRP A 167 3.99 -8.80 -13.94
N VAL A 168 5.24 -8.56 -14.34
CA VAL A 168 5.80 -9.13 -15.58
C VAL A 168 5.83 -10.65 -15.52
N GLU A 169 6.26 -11.23 -14.40
CA GLU A 169 6.29 -12.68 -14.18
C GLU A 169 4.89 -13.30 -14.33
N GLU A 170 3.88 -12.72 -13.68
CA GLU A 170 2.50 -13.18 -13.78
C GLU A 170 1.95 -13.09 -15.21
N MET A 171 2.24 -11.99 -15.92
CA MET A 171 1.81 -11.82 -17.31
C MET A 171 2.48 -12.83 -18.26
N LEU A 172 3.78 -13.08 -18.09
CA LEU A 172 4.48 -14.09 -18.88
C LEU A 172 3.93 -15.50 -18.62
N ASN A 173 3.71 -15.86 -17.37
CA ASN A 173 3.11 -17.13 -17.01
C ASN A 173 1.71 -17.30 -17.62
N ALA A 174 0.88 -16.27 -17.61
CA ALA A 174 -0.44 -16.28 -18.19
C ALA A 174 -0.39 -16.50 -19.72
N ILE A 175 0.53 -15.83 -20.42
CA ILE A 175 0.75 -15.98 -21.87
C ILE A 175 1.19 -17.41 -22.20
N GLU A 176 2.08 -17.98 -21.41
CA GLU A 176 2.53 -19.37 -21.61
C GLU A 176 1.41 -20.38 -21.40
N LEU A 177 0.61 -20.21 -20.36
CA LEU A 177 -0.57 -21.05 -20.09
C LEU A 177 -1.60 -20.96 -21.23
N GLU A 178 -1.85 -19.76 -21.73
CA GLU A 178 -2.77 -19.55 -22.86
C GLU A 178 -2.27 -20.24 -24.13
N ARG A 179 -0.98 -20.10 -24.47
CA ARG A 179 -0.36 -20.80 -25.61
C ARG A 179 -0.46 -22.31 -25.46
N ALA A 180 -0.26 -22.83 -24.25
CA ALA A 180 -0.33 -24.27 -24.00
C ALA A 180 -1.79 -24.81 -24.07
N SER A 181 -2.77 -24.00 -23.73
CA SER A 181 -4.19 -24.38 -23.74
C SER A 181 -4.88 -24.30 -25.10
N HIS A 182 -4.25 -23.70 -26.09
CA HIS A 182 -4.83 -23.44 -27.42
C HIS A 182 -6.14 -22.64 -27.38
N ILE A 183 -6.36 -21.87 -26.33
CA ILE A 183 -7.53 -21.01 -26.24
C ILE A 183 -7.25 -19.72 -27.02
N PRO A 184 -7.97 -19.43 -28.13
CA PRO A 184 -7.78 -18.19 -28.86
C PRO A 184 -8.20 -16.99 -28.01
N VAL A 185 -7.37 -15.94 -27.97
CA VAL A 185 -7.75 -14.65 -27.40
C VAL A 185 -8.93 -14.11 -28.19
N VAL A 186 -10.06 -13.96 -27.55
CA VAL A 186 -11.21 -13.27 -28.15
C VAL A 186 -10.91 -11.78 -28.14
N GLN A 187 -10.45 -11.26 -29.28
CA GLN A 187 -10.43 -9.81 -29.48
C GLN A 187 -11.89 -9.32 -29.41
N LYS A 188 -12.19 -8.58 -28.36
CA LYS A 188 -13.43 -7.79 -28.33
C LYS A 188 -13.14 -6.47 -29.03
N ASP A 189 -13.75 -6.29 -30.20
CA ASP A 189 -13.85 -5.02 -30.91
C ASP A 189 -14.47 -3.92 -30.03
#